data_413bffb9b8b046b48f8e423818e6555a
#
_entry.id   413bffb9b8b046b48f8e423818e6555a
#
_cell.length_a   1.000
_cell.length_b   1.000
_cell.length_c   1.000
_cell.angle_alpha   90.00
_cell.angle_beta   90.00
_cell.angle_gamma   90.00
#
_symmetry.space_group_name_H-M   'P 1'
#
loop_
_entity.id
_entity.type
_entity.pdbx_description
1 polymer ?
#
loop_
_entity_poly.entity_id
_entity_poly.type
_entity_poly.pdbx_seq_one_letter_code
_entity_poly.pdbx_strand_id
1 'polypeptide(L)'
;MKDEAKKKMLLTKGTKFLLDAMFYMGIVVTISLPFTVKWIGQFYEPVKESYEETTIIYFVLGVAALVLIRELRKIFCTVLKEDCFVMENVVSLRKMGNWSFFIAGMSVVRSIVYVTIAMAVVILVFVIAGLFSKVLAMVFEEAVRYKEENDLTI
;
A
#
# COMPACT_ATOMS: atom_id res chain seq x y z
N MET A 1 -31.92 -7.72 -6.42
CA MET A 1 -30.96 -8.63 -5.76
C MET A 1 -29.88 -9.19 -6.70
N LYS A 2 -30.22 -9.88 -7.80
CA LYS A 2 -29.20 -10.46 -8.74
C LYS A 2 -28.32 -9.41 -9.41
N ASP A 3 -28.83 -8.24 -9.77
CA ASP A 3 -28.07 -7.19 -10.43
C ASP A 3 -27.08 -6.49 -9.50
N GLU A 4 -27.42 -6.31 -8.23
CA GLU A 4 -26.50 -5.75 -7.24
C GLU A 4 -25.33 -6.69 -6.91
N ALA A 5 -25.61 -7.99 -6.78
CA ALA A 5 -24.57 -9.00 -6.58
C ALA A 5 -23.60 -9.03 -7.78
N LYS A 6 -24.13 -8.98 -9.00
CA LYS A 6 -23.34 -8.93 -10.24
C LYS A 6 -22.49 -7.66 -10.31
N LYS A 7 -23.02 -6.52 -9.91
CA LYS A 7 -22.31 -5.23 -9.86
C LYS A 7 -21.18 -5.24 -8.82
N LYS A 8 -21.45 -5.77 -7.62
CA LYS A 8 -20.40 -5.93 -6.58
C LYS A 8 -19.27 -6.83 -7.07
N MET A 9 -19.58 -7.98 -7.66
CA MET A 9 -18.59 -8.91 -8.18
C MET A 9 -17.77 -8.30 -9.33
N LEU A 10 -18.39 -7.50 -10.21
CA LEU A 10 -17.70 -6.81 -11.30
C LEU A 10 -16.72 -5.76 -10.77
N LEU A 11 -17.15 -4.95 -9.77
CA LEU A 11 -16.30 -3.97 -9.11
C LEU A 11 -15.10 -4.64 -8.43
N THR A 12 -15.32 -5.71 -7.67
CA THR A 12 -14.24 -6.42 -6.97
C THR A 12 -13.24 -7.03 -7.94
N LYS A 13 -13.70 -7.65 -9.04
CA LYS A 13 -12.83 -8.17 -10.11
C LYS A 13 -12.06 -7.06 -10.81
N GLY A 14 -12.71 -5.93 -11.11
CA GLY A 14 -12.07 -4.76 -11.71
C GLY A 14 -10.98 -4.17 -10.81
N THR A 15 -11.27 -4.03 -9.52
CA THR A 15 -10.30 -3.53 -8.54
C THR A 15 -9.11 -4.48 -8.40
N LYS A 16 -9.35 -5.81 -8.38
CA LYS A 16 -8.25 -6.78 -8.34
C LYS A 16 -7.37 -6.68 -9.59
N PHE A 17 -7.97 -6.59 -10.77
CA PHE A 17 -7.23 -6.43 -12.01
C PHE A 17 -6.38 -5.14 -12.01
N LEU A 18 -6.95 -4.04 -11.53
CA LEU A 18 -6.22 -2.77 -11.37
C LEU A 18 -5.03 -2.92 -10.41
N LEU A 19 -5.22 -3.58 -9.26
CA LEU A 19 -4.16 -3.83 -8.29
C LEU A 19 -3.06 -4.74 -8.87
N ASP A 20 -3.44 -5.75 -9.66
CA ASP A 20 -2.48 -6.61 -10.35
C ASP A 20 -1.65 -5.80 -11.36
N ALA A 21 -2.31 -4.97 -12.17
CA ALA A 21 -1.64 -4.08 -13.11
C ALA A 21 -0.70 -3.09 -12.39
N MET A 22 -1.16 -2.45 -11.32
CA MET A 22 -0.35 -1.54 -10.49
C MET A 22 0.87 -2.24 -9.89
N PHE A 23 0.72 -3.49 -9.45
CA PHE A 23 1.83 -4.26 -8.88
C PHE A 23 2.92 -4.53 -9.92
N TYR A 24 2.55 -5.03 -11.11
CA TYR A 24 3.53 -5.30 -12.16
C TYR A 24 4.16 -4.02 -12.71
N MET A 25 3.36 -2.96 -12.93
CA MET A 25 3.90 -1.65 -13.32
C MET A 25 4.83 -1.08 -12.24
N GLY A 26 4.46 -1.21 -10.97
CA GLY A 26 5.27 -0.78 -9.84
C GLY A 26 6.63 -1.48 -9.78
N ILE A 27 6.70 -2.78 -10.09
CA ILE A 27 7.98 -3.52 -10.22
C ILE A 27 8.84 -2.91 -11.32
N VAL A 28 8.26 -2.69 -12.51
CA VAL A 28 8.98 -2.11 -13.65
C VAL A 28 9.51 -0.71 -13.31
N VAL A 29 8.67 0.13 -12.70
CA VAL A 29 9.04 1.48 -12.27
C VAL A 29 10.15 1.43 -11.23
N THR A 30 10.04 0.56 -10.21
CA THR A 30 11.05 0.45 -9.16
C THR A 30 12.40 0.00 -9.70
N ILE A 31 12.43 -0.93 -10.65
CA ILE A 31 13.67 -1.38 -11.32
C ILE A 31 14.24 -0.28 -12.21
N SER A 32 13.39 0.53 -12.86
CA SER A 32 13.83 1.63 -13.74
C SER A 32 14.26 2.89 -12.98
N LEU A 33 14.06 2.97 -11.66
CA LEU A 33 14.40 4.15 -10.84
C LEU A 33 15.83 4.66 -11.04
N PRO A 34 16.89 3.83 -11.01
CA PRO A 34 18.25 4.34 -11.19
C PRO A 34 18.44 5.03 -12.57
N PHE A 35 17.79 4.53 -13.60
CA PHE A 35 17.85 5.15 -14.93
C PHE A 35 17.03 6.45 -14.97
N THR A 36 15.85 6.44 -14.38
CA THR A 36 14.94 7.61 -14.33
C THR A 36 15.53 8.75 -13.50
N VAL A 37 16.10 8.45 -12.34
CA VAL A 37 16.76 9.46 -11.48
C VAL A 37 17.99 10.05 -12.18
N LYS A 38 18.77 9.23 -12.89
CA LYS A 38 19.92 9.69 -13.67
C LYS A 38 19.48 10.62 -14.83
N TRP A 39 18.40 10.28 -15.50
CA TRP A 39 17.85 11.11 -16.58
C TRP A 39 17.31 12.45 -16.06
N ILE A 40 16.55 12.45 -14.96
CA ILE A 40 16.04 13.67 -14.31
C ILE A 40 17.19 14.54 -13.80
N GLY A 41 18.24 13.95 -13.25
CA GLY A 41 19.42 14.66 -12.78
C GLY A 41 20.18 15.46 -13.86
N GLN A 42 19.94 15.17 -15.15
CA GLN A 42 20.48 15.98 -16.24
C GLN A 42 19.79 17.34 -16.36
N PHE A 43 18.55 17.46 -15.88
CA PHE A 43 17.73 18.67 -15.97
C PHE A 43 17.58 19.39 -14.62
N TYR A 44 17.95 18.73 -13.51
CA TYR A 44 17.73 19.25 -12.17
C TYR A 44 18.96 19.04 -11.28
N GLU A 45 19.76 20.09 -11.12
CA GLU A 45 21.04 20.10 -10.37
C GLU A 45 20.97 19.48 -8.97
N PRO A 46 19.98 19.77 -8.10
CA PRO A 46 19.90 19.16 -6.77
C PRO A 46 19.80 17.63 -6.77
N VAL A 47 19.21 17.04 -7.81
CA VAL A 47 19.11 15.58 -7.98
C VAL A 47 20.44 15.01 -8.46
N LYS A 48 21.20 15.77 -9.23
CA LYS A 48 22.52 15.36 -9.73
C LYS A 48 23.55 15.29 -8.59
N GLU A 49 23.57 16.25 -7.69
CA GLU A 49 24.49 16.28 -6.55
C GLU A 49 24.22 15.17 -5.54
N SER A 50 22.96 14.79 -5.34
CA SER A 50 22.52 13.74 -4.39
C SER A 50 21.99 12.49 -5.08
N TYR A 51 22.55 12.13 -6.25
CA TYR A 51 22.04 11.01 -7.06
C TYR A 51 21.97 9.69 -6.30
N GLU A 52 23.05 9.31 -5.61
CA GLU A 52 23.12 8.04 -4.90
C GLU A 52 22.11 7.95 -3.76
N GLU A 53 22.07 8.97 -2.91
CA GLU A 53 21.13 9.04 -1.77
C GLU A 53 19.67 9.05 -2.26
N THR A 54 19.39 9.84 -3.27
CA THR A 54 18.07 9.98 -3.87
C THR A 54 17.60 8.65 -4.46
N THR A 55 18.46 7.96 -5.18
CA THR A 55 18.14 6.67 -5.80
C THR A 55 17.87 5.61 -4.75
N ILE A 56 18.68 5.51 -3.70
CA ILE A 56 18.50 4.54 -2.61
C ILE A 56 17.18 4.79 -1.88
N ILE A 57 16.89 6.04 -1.50
CA ILE A 57 15.66 6.37 -0.78
C ILE A 57 14.41 6.04 -1.62
N TYR A 58 14.38 6.44 -2.89
CA TYR A 58 13.23 6.13 -3.74
C TYR A 58 13.10 4.64 -4.05
N PHE A 59 14.21 3.92 -4.15
CA PHE A 59 14.17 2.47 -4.30
C PHE A 59 13.54 1.80 -3.07
N VAL A 60 13.96 2.17 -1.87
CA VAL A 60 13.40 1.66 -0.62
C VAL A 60 11.91 2.00 -0.51
N LEU A 61 11.51 3.23 -0.83
CA LEU A 61 10.12 3.66 -0.86
C LEU A 61 9.30 2.88 -1.90
N GLY A 62 9.87 2.63 -3.08
CA GLY A 62 9.26 1.82 -4.14
C GLY A 62 8.99 0.38 -3.68
N VAL A 63 9.98 -0.26 -3.05
CA VAL A 63 9.82 -1.60 -2.47
C VAL A 63 8.74 -1.60 -1.37
N ALA A 64 8.72 -0.61 -0.50
CA ALA A 64 7.71 -0.48 0.55
C ALA A 64 6.30 -0.32 -0.04
N ALA A 65 6.14 0.48 -1.10
CA ALA A 65 4.88 0.63 -1.82
C ALA A 65 4.42 -0.69 -2.48
N LEU A 66 5.35 -1.47 -3.06
CA LEU A 66 5.04 -2.79 -3.62
C LEU A 66 4.56 -3.77 -2.55
N VAL A 67 5.12 -3.72 -1.34
CA VAL A 67 4.62 -4.53 -0.21
C VAL A 67 3.20 -4.14 0.16
N LEU A 68 2.87 -2.84 0.20
CA LEU A 68 1.49 -2.39 0.43
C LEU A 68 0.52 -2.93 -0.61
N ILE A 69 0.84 -2.81 -1.89
CA ILE A 69 0.01 -3.31 -2.99
C ILE A 69 -0.14 -4.84 -2.88
N ARG A 70 0.93 -5.56 -2.54
CA ARG A 70 0.89 -7.02 -2.34
C ARG A 70 -0.07 -7.42 -1.22
N GLU A 71 -0.02 -6.76 -0.06
CA GLU A 71 -0.92 -7.07 1.05
C GLU A 71 -2.38 -6.72 0.69
N LEU A 72 -2.60 -5.61 0.00
CA LEU A 72 -3.92 -5.23 -0.49
C LEU A 72 -4.48 -6.27 -1.49
N ARG A 73 -3.65 -6.79 -2.40
CA ARG A 73 -4.03 -7.87 -3.33
C ARG A 73 -4.49 -9.14 -2.61
N LYS A 74 -3.85 -9.51 -1.49
CA LYS A 74 -4.26 -10.68 -0.67
C LYS A 74 -5.67 -10.47 -0.12
N ILE A 75 -5.95 -9.29 0.45
CA ILE A 75 -7.28 -8.96 0.98
C ILE A 75 -8.34 -9.07 -0.13
N PHE A 76 -8.07 -8.53 -1.32
CA PHE A 76 -9.01 -8.65 -2.43
C PHE A 76 -9.19 -10.09 -2.95
N CYS A 77 -8.21 -10.97 -2.78
CA CYS A 77 -8.36 -12.39 -3.08
C CYS A 77 -9.35 -13.08 -2.14
N THR A 78 -9.35 -12.76 -0.85
CA THR A 78 -10.31 -13.31 0.12
C THR A 78 -11.70 -12.73 -0.07
N VAL A 79 -11.80 -11.44 -0.39
CA VAL A 79 -13.07 -10.78 -0.74
C VAL A 79 -13.75 -11.47 -1.94
N LEU A 80 -12.97 -11.86 -2.96
CA LEU A 80 -13.50 -12.58 -4.13
C LEU A 80 -13.96 -14.01 -3.81
N LYS A 81 -13.45 -14.62 -2.73
CA LYS A 81 -13.86 -15.93 -2.23
C LYS A 81 -15.07 -15.84 -1.28
N GLU A 82 -15.64 -14.64 -1.13
CA GLU A 82 -16.75 -14.36 -0.20
C GLU A 82 -16.40 -14.60 1.28
N ASP A 83 -15.12 -14.73 1.60
CA ASP A 83 -14.61 -14.92 2.96
C ASP A 83 -13.71 -13.73 3.36
N CYS A 84 -14.36 -12.59 3.69
CA CYS A 84 -13.65 -11.35 4.03
C CYS A 84 -13.10 -11.35 5.47
N PHE A 85 -13.81 -12.02 6.40
CA PHE A 85 -13.47 -12.00 7.80
C PHE A 85 -12.64 -13.24 8.16
N VAL A 86 -11.35 -13.15 7.84
CA VAL A 86 -10.33 -14.16 8.14
C VAL A 86 -9.13 -13.51 8.80
N MET A 87 -8.45 -14.21 9.68
CA MET A 87 -7.29 -13.72 10.40
C MET A 87 -6.15 -13.29 9.45
N GLU A 88 -6.04 -13.88 8.27
CA GLU A 88 -5.06 -13.47 7.23
C GLU A 88 -5.24 -12.00 6.81
N ASN A 89 -6.49 -11.53 6.70
CA ASN A 89 -6.78 -10.13 6.35
C ASN A 89 -6.41 -9.19 7.49
N VAL A 90 -6.62 -9.59 8.74
CA VAL A 90 -6.18 -8.82 9.94
C VAL A 90 -4.67 -8.64 9.91
N VAL A 91 -3.92 -9.72 9.65
CA VAL A 91 -2.45 -9.67 9.56
C VAL A 91 -2.00 -8.78 8.40
N SER A 92 -2.65 -8.87 7.24
CA SER A 92 -2.34 -8.04 6.07
C SER A 92 -2.60 -6.55 6.36
N LEU A 93 -3.72 -6.21 7.00
CA LEU A 93 -4.04 -4.84 7.40
C LEU A 93 -3.04 -4.28 8.43
N ARG A 94 -2.62 -5.08 9.41
CA ARG A 94 -1.58 -4.68 10.37
C ARG A 94 -0.25 -4.41 9.68
N LYS A 95 0.15 -5.25 8.72
CA LYS A 95 1.36 -5.04 7.91
C LYS A 95 1.26 -3.78 7.07
N MET A 96 0.12 -3.55 6.41
CA MET A 96 -0.11 -2.33 5.63
C MET A 96 0.05 -1.09 6.51
N GLY A 97 -0.53 -1.08 7.72
CA GLY A 97 -0.36 0.02 8.68
C GLY A 97 1.12 0.28 9.01
N ASN A 98 1.89 -0.78 9.31
CA ASN A 98 3.31 -0.65 9.63
C ASN A 98 4.12 -0.10 8.45
N TRP A 99 3.90 -0.62 7.24
CA TRP A 99 4.60 -0.15 6.04
C TRP A 99 4.20 1.28 5.65
N SER A 100 2.95 1.67 5.88
CA SER A 100 2.52 3.06 5.67
C SER A 100 3.25 4.03 6.61
N PHE A 101 3.38 3.69 7.90
CA PHE A 101 4.17 4.50 8.83
C PHE A 101 5.65 4.51 8.48
N PHE A 102 6.21 3.41 7.99
CA PHE A 102 7.58 3.36 7.50
C PHE A 102 7.81 4.33 6.33
N ILE A 103 6.90 4.33 5.33
CA ILE A 103 6.96 5.27 4.20
C ILE A 103 6.85 6.72 4.71
N ALA A 104 5.92 7.00 5.62
CA ALA A 104 5.78 8.33 6.20
C ALA A 104 7.07 8.78 6.91
N GLY A 105 7.67 7.92 7.74
CA GLY A 105 8.93 8.18 8.43
C GLY A 105 10.10 8.45 7.48
N MET A 106 10.27 7.61 6.45
CA MET A 106 11.30 7.83 5.42
C MET A 106 11.08 9.13 4.65
N SER A 107 9.80 9.48 4.39
CA SER A 107 9.47 10.75 3.74
C SER A 107 9.77 11.96 4.63
N VAL A 108 9.59 11.85 5.95
CA VAL A 108 10.00 12.89 6.91
C VAL A 108 11.52 13.08 6.87
N VAL A 109 12.30 12.01 6.93
CA VAL A 109 13.78 12.09 6.86
C VAL A 109 14.20 12.77 5.56
N ARG A 110 13.60 12.44 4.44
CA ARG A 110 13.87 13.09 3.15
C ARG A 110 13.47 14.57 3.15
N SER A 111 12.38 14.93 3.82
CA SER A 111 11.88 16.30 3.92
C SER A 111 12.82 17.24 4.70
N ILE A 112 13.68 16.71 5.58
CA ILE A 112 14.67 17.52 6.30
C ILE A 112 15.71 18.09 5.33
N VAL A 113 16.05 17.35 4.27
CA VAL A 113 17.05 17.78 3.29
C VAL A 113 16.42 18.61 2.17
N TYR A 114 15.24 18.20 1.71
CA TYR A 114 14.53 18.84 0.59
C TYR A 114 13.07 19.05 0.95
N VAL A 115 12.75 20.22 1.49
CA VAL A 115 11.36 20.59 1.83
C VAL A 115 10.57 20.87 0.57
N THR A 116 9.55 20.05 0.32
CA THR A 116 8.60 20.25 -0.79
C THR A 116 7.17 20.08 -0.28
N ILE A 117 6.24 20.88 -0.77
CA ILE A 117 4.80 20.73 -0.44
C ILE A 117 4.31 19.32 -0.78
N ALA A 118 4.79 18.75 -1.88
CA ALA A 118 4.45 17.38 -2.27
C ALA A 118 4.86 16.33 -1.21
N MET A 119 6.02 16.50 -0.56
CA MET A 119 6.46 15.61 0.53
C MET A 119 5.54 15.70 1.75
N ALA A 120 5.10 16.91 2.12
CA ALA A 120 4.16 17.08 3.21
C ALA A 120 2.83 16.35 2.95
N VAL A 121 2.33 16.42 1.72
CA VAL A 121 1.13 15.69 1.29
C VAL A 121 1.35 14.17 1.37
N VAL A 122 2.49 13.66 0.91
CA VAL A 122 2.83 12.22 0.99
C VAL A 122 2.86 11.77 2.44
N ILE A 123 3.54 12.49 3.33
CA ILE A 123 3.59 12.17 4.76
C ILE A 123 2.19 12.10 5.35
N LEU A 124 1.36 13.12 5.11
CA LEU A 124 -0.01 13.18 5.63
C LEU A 124 -0.84 11.99 5.14
N VAL A 125 -0.81 11.69 3.85
CA VAL A 125 -1.57 10.58 3.25
C VAL A 125 -1.15 9.24 3.85
N PHE A 126 0.16 8.98 4.00
CA PHE A 126 0.63 7.71 4.54
C PHE A 126 0.42 7.58 6.05
N VAL A 127 0.43 8.67 6.82
CA VAL A 127 0.02 8.66 8.22
C VAL A 127 -1.46 8.29 8.34
N ILE A 128 -2.34 8.92 7.57
CA ILE A 128 -3.77 8.61 7.56
C ILE A 128 -4.00 7.16 7.12
N ALA A 129 -3.35 6.72 6.05
CA ALA A 129 -3.45 5.34 5.56
C ALA A 129 -2.99 4.32 6.61
N GLY A 130 -1.92 4.63 7.34
CA GLY A 130 -1.41 3.79 8.43
C GLY A 130 -2.40 3.67 9.59
N LEU A 131 -2.94 4.79 10.05
CA LEU A 131 -3.96 4.82 11.11
C LEU A 131 -5.22 4.07 10.68
N PHE A 132 -5.72 4.34 9.48
CA PHE A 132 -6.90 3.68 8.94
C PHE A 132 -6.72 2.16 8.83
N SER A 133 -5.58 1.70 8.32
CA SER A 133 -5.26 0.27 8.25
C SER A 133 -5.21 -0.39 9.62
N LYS A 134 -4.69 0.29 10.64
CA LYS A 134 -4.65 -0.23 12.01
C LYS A 134 -6.05 -0.33 12.63
N VAL A 135 -6.87 0.69 12.47
CA VAL A 135 -8.26 0.69 12.96
C VAL A 135 -9.07 -0.41 12.25
N LEU A 136 -8.93 -0.52 10.93
CA LEU A 136 -9.59 -1.61 10.19
C LEU A 136 -9.14 -2.99 10.67
N ALA A 137 -7.85 -3.18 10.96
CA ALA A 137 -7.35 -4.44 11.48
C ALA A 137 -8.02 -4.83 12.81
N MET A 138 -8.24 -3.88 13.72
CA MET A 138 -8.94 -4.12 14.98
C MET A 138 -10.42 -4.51 14.76
N VAL A 139 -11.11 -3.80 13.86
CA VAL A 139 -12.51 -4.11 13.52
C VAL A 139 -12.65 -5.49 12.87
N PHE A 140 -11.74 -5.83 11.96
CA PHE A 140 -11.73 -7.15 11.33
C PHE A 140 -11.42 -8.27 12.32
N GLU A 141 -10.49 -8.05 13.25
CA GLU A 141 -10.15 -9.01 14.29
C GLU A 141 -11.36 -9.32 15.19
N GLU A 142 -12.12 -8.29 15.55
CA GLU A 142 -13.34 -8.45 16.33
C GLU A 142 -14.41 -9.21 15.54
N ALA A 143 -14.58 -8.89 14.25
CA ALA A 143 -15.52 -9.60 13.37
C ALA A 143 -15.14 -11.08 13.19
N VAL A 144 -13.85 -11.41 13.07
CA VAL A 144 -13.35 -12.79 13.00
C VAL A 144 -13.69 -13.54 14.29
N ARG A 145 -13.44 -12.91 15.45
CA ARG A 145 -13.75 -13.51 16.76
C ARG A 145 -15.25 -13.82 16.90
N TYR A 146 -16.12 -12.89 16.55
CA TYR A 146 -17.58 -13.15 16.59
C TYR A 146 -18.02 -14.26 15.63
N LYS A 147 -17.38 -14.36 14.47
CA LYS A 147 -17.66 -15.46 13.53
C LYS A 147 -17.28 -16.81 14.15
N GLU A 148 -16.07 -16.90 14.71
CA GLU A 148 -15.59 -18.13 15.36
C GLU A 148 -16.45 -18.54 16.56
N GLU A 149 -16.90 -17.59 17.39
CA GLU A 149 -17.80 -17.85 18.52
C GLU A 149 -19.17 -18.37 18.06
N ASN A 150 -19.71 -17.83 16.94
CA ASN A 150 -20.97 -18.32 16.36
C ASN A 150 -20.85 -19.72 15.76
N ASP A 151 -19.74 -20.02 15.10
CA ASP A 151 -19.50 -21.32 14.48
C ASP A 151 -19.32 -22.46 15.53
N LEU A 152 -18.93 -22.11 16.76
CA LEU A 152 -18.79 -23.02 17.88
C LEU A 152 -20.12 -23.28 18.64
N THR A 153 -21.17 -22.50 18.35
CA THR A 153 -22.45 -22.56 19.09
C THR A 153 -23.51 -23.41 18.36
N ILE A 154 -23.19 -24.00 17.22
CA ILE A 154 -24.03 -24.94 16.45
C ILE A 154 -23.51 -26.35 16.65
#